data_84ac4d45e1615834c3b866e60ebef776
#
_entry.id   84ac4d45e1615834c3b866e60ebef776
#
_cell.length_a   1.000
_cell.length_b   1.000
_cell.length_c   1.000
_cell.angle_alpha   90.00
_cell.angle_beta   90.00
_cell.angle_gamma   90.00
#
_symmetry.space_group_name_H-M   'P 1'
#
loop_
_entity.id
_entity.type
_entity.pdbx_description
1 polymer ?
#
loop_
_entity_poly.entity_id
_entity_poly.type
_entity_poly.pdbx_seq_one_letter_code
_entity_poly.pdbx_strand_id
1 'polypeptide(L)'
;MIRVGQLEIRYLQEAGNGCQIGCFELRVPPASNVPPPHSHAANEELVVVLEGTLRYTVGNETRDLQPGDHMSTPPGTVHGFSNPHAVMARALVINTPDIGAQYFREVGAIIGAGGPPDRVKMMATMQRYGLVPAGPPATAN
;
A
#
# COMPACT_ATOMS: atom_id res chain seq x y z
N MET A 1 -11.74 -9.43 6.05
CA MET A 1 -11.60 -8.47 4.93
C MET A 1 -11.53 -7.06 5.51
N ILE A 2 -10.47 -6.34 5.20
CA ILE A 2 -10.29 -4.95 5.63
C ILE A 2 -10.54 -4.07 4.42
N ARG A 3 -11.35 -3.02 4.59
CA ARG A 3 -11.60 -2.05 3.54
C ARG A 3 -10.87 -0.74 3.82
N VAL A 4 -10.17 -0.26 2.80
CA VAL A 4 -9.49 1.04 2.81
C VAL A 4 -10.02 1.82 1.60
N GLY A 5 -11.11 2.56 1.81
CA GLY A 5 -11.87 3.15 0.71
C GLY A 5 -12.42 2.07 -0.21
N GLN A 6 -12.05 2.10 -1.47
CA GLN A 6 -12.43 1.10 -2.46
C GLN A 6 -11.52 -0.14 -2.45
N LEU A 7 -10.36 -0.05 -1.80
CA LEU A 7 -9.41 -1.16 -1.72
C LEU A 7 -9.90 -2.22 -0.74
N GLU A 8 -9.61 -3.48 -1.05
CA GLU A 8 -9.86 -4.59 -0.14
C GLU A 8 -8.54 -5.26 0.21
N ILE A 9 -8.35 -5.53 1.50
CA ILE A 9 -7.13 -6.15 2.03
C ILE A 9 -7.53 -7.38 2.84
N ARG A 10 -6.94 -8.51 2.49
CA ARG A 10 -7.15 -9.76 3.21
C ARG A 10 -5.80 -10.30 3.70
N TYR A 11 -5.56 -10.24 5.01
CA TYR A 11 -4.34 -10.78 5.59
C TYR A 11 -4.32 -12.31 5.51
N LEU A 12 -3.18 -12.83 5.06
CA LEU A 12 -2.88 -14.27 5.00
C LEU A 12 -1.94 -14.67 6.12
N GLN A 13 -1.01 -13.79 6.47
CA GLN A 13 -0.02 -14.01 7.51
C GLN A 13 0.24 -12.71 8.25
N GLU A 14 0.12 -12.73 9.57
CA GLU A 14 0.58 -11.65 10.45
C GLU A 14 1.83 -12.10 11.22
N ALA A 15 2.67 -11.15 11.59
CA ALA A 15 3.83 -11.43 12.44
C ALA A 15 3.38 -11.97 13.79
N GLY A 16 4.16 -12.87 14.33
CA GLY A 16 3.93 -13.50 15.63
C GLY A 16 4.62 -14.85 15.70
N ASN A 17 4.74 -15.38 16.90
CA ASN A 17 5.33 -16.71 17.15
C ASN A 17 6.70 -16.91 16.49
N GLY A 18 7.55 -15.86 16.52
CA GLY A 18 8.88 -15.88 15.91
C GLY A 18 8.91 -15.55 14.42
N CYS A 19 7.76 -15.38 13.76
CA CYS A 19 7.69 -14.99 12.35
C CYS A 19 7.56 -13.47 12.24
N GLN A 20 8.36 -12.85 11.36
CA GLN A 20 8.32 -11.41 11.13
C GLN A 20 7.56 -11.03 9.86
N ILE A 21 7.19 -12.00 9.05
CA ILE A 21 6.60 -11.75 7.73
C ILE A 21 5.13 -11.38 7.87
N GLY A 22 4.74 -10.28 7.22
CA GLY A 22 3.37 -9.95 6.92
C GLY A 22 3.07 -10.25 5.47
N CYS A 23 1.91 -10.81 5.18
CA CYS A 23 1.48 -11.12 3.82
C CYS A 23 -0.02 -10.91 3.70
N PHE A 24 -0.42 -10.12 2.72
CA PHE A 24 -1.84 -9.90 2.46
C PHE A 24 -2.14 -9.84 0.97
N GLU A 25 -3.38 -10.14 0.64
CA GLU A 25 -3.92 -9.95 -0.69
C GLU A 25 -4.54 -8.57 -0.78
N LEU A 26 -4.20 -7.84 -1.83
CA LEU A 26 -4.69 -6.50 -2.13
C LEU A 26 -5.52 -6.55 -3.40
N ARG A 27 -6.73 -5.99 -3.35
CA ARG A 27 -7.59 -5.81 -4.52
C ARG A 27 -7.74 -4.33 -4.81
N VAL A 28 -7.46 -3.95 -6.04
CA VAL A 28 -7.51 -2.56 -6.50
C VAL A 28 -8.47 -2.47 -7.68
N PRO A 29 -9.70 -1.95 -7.46
CA PRO A 29 -10.65 -1.76 -8.55
C PRO A 29 -10.15 -0.75 -9.58
N PRO A 30 -10.68 -0.80 -10.81
CA PRO A 30 -10.35 0.20 -11.83
C PRO A 30 -10.59 1.62 -11.35
N ALA A 31 -9.63 2.50 -11.62
CA ALA A 31 -9.69 3.93 -11.31
C ALA A 31 -10.01 4.26 -9.85
N SER A 32 -9.74 3.35 -8.92
CA SER A 32 -9.98 3.60 -7.51
C SER A 32 -8.97 4.57 -6.92
N ASN A 33 -9.42 5.31 -5.90
CA ASN A 33 -8.51 6.11 -5.09
C ASN A 33 -7.57 5.18 -4.32
N VAL A 34 -6.33 5.58 -4.27
CA VAL A 34 -5.26 4.82 -3.61
C VAL A 34 -4.54 5.71 -2.60
N PRO A 35 -3.84 5.13 -1.63
CA PRO A 35 -3.00 5.91 -0.73
C PRO A 35 -1.96 6.72 -1.51
N PRO A 36 -1.61 7.93 -1.06
CA PRO A 36 -0.55 8.69 -1.69
C PRO A 36 0.79 7.95 -1.55
N PRO A 37 1.75 8.22 -2.45
CA PRO A 37 3.08 7.64 -2.35
C PRO A 37 3.70 7.89 -0.98
N HIS A 38 4.40 6.88 -0.48
CA HIS A 38 5.04 6.93 0.84
C HIS A 38 6.25 5.99 0.87
N SER A 39 7.03 6.10 1.94
CA SER A 39 8.11 5.16 2.23
C SER A 39 7.88 4.50 3.59
N HIS A 40 8.49 3.34 3.78
CA HIS A 40 8.52 2.65 5.07
C HIS A 40 9.92 2.81 5.67
N ALA A 41 10.00 3.31 6.90
CA ALA A 41 11.30 3.56 7.53
C ALA A 41 12.08 2.26 7.77
N ALA A 42 11.39 1.17 8.08
CA ALA A 42 12.02 -0.07 8.54
C ALA A 42 11.51 -1.35 7.86
N ASN A 43 10.59 -1.25 6.90
CA ASN A 43 9.99 -2.42 6.25
C ASN A 43 10.45 -2.55 4.80
N GLU A 44 10.80 -3.75 4.39
CA GLU A 44 10.88 -4.11 2.98
C GLU A 44 9.51 -4.54 2.49
N GLU A 45 9.19 -4.27 1.24
CA GLU A 45 7.93 -4.66 0.63
C GLU A 45 8.17 -5.33 -0.71
N LEU A 46 7.49 -6.46 -0.93
CA LEU A 46 7.44 -7.15 -2.21
C LEU A 46 5.99 -7.20 -2.68
N VAL A 47 5.74 -6.77 -3.90
CA VAL A 47 4.43 -6.93 -4.55
C VAL A 47 4.54 -7.93 -5.69
N VAL A 48 3.59 -8.86 -5.76
CA VAL A 48 3.47 -9.83 -6.86
C VAL A 48 2.05 -9.77 -7.37
N VAL A 49 1.86 -9.46 -8.65
CA VAL A 49 0.53 -9.40 -9.24
C VAL A 49 0.03 -10.81 -9.54
N LEU A 50 -1.21 -11.09 -9.16
CA LEU A 50 -1.88 -12.38 -9.36
C LEU A 50 -2.91 -12.32 -10.48
N GLU A 51 -3.65 -11.23 -10.60
CA GLU A 51 -4.66 -11.01 -11.62
C GLU A 51 -4.72 -9.55 -12.04
N GLY A 52 -5.09 -9.30 -13.28
CA GLY A 52 -5.18 -7.95 -13.83
C GLY A 52 -3.80 -7.31 -14.01
N THR A 53 -3.78 -5.99 -14.09
CA THR A 53 -2.55 -5.21 -14.26
C THR A 53 -2.52 -4.11 -13.22
N LEU A 54 -1.43 -4.02 -12.48
CA LEU A 54 -1.24 -2.99 -11.45
C LEU A 54 -0.07 -2.09 -11.84
N ARG A 55 -0.32 -0.80 -11.90
CA ARG A 55 0.76 0.18 -12.09
C ARG A 55 1.45 0.41 -10.77
N TYR A 56 2.75 0.19 -10.72
CA TYR A 56 3.53 0.26 -9.49
C TYR A 56 4.79 1.08 -9.72
N THR A 57 5.07 1.99 -8.78
CA THR A 57 6.24 2.87 -8.83
C THR A 57 7.11 2.65 -7.60
N VAL A 58 8.39 2.43 -7.84
CA VAL A 58 9.42 2.35 -6.80
C VAL A 58 10.51 3.34 -7.16
N GLY A 59 10.70 4.38 -6.36
CA GLY A 59 11.63 5.46 -6.69
C GLY A 59 11.24 6.12 -8.01
N ASN A 60 12.12 6.05 -8.98
CA ASN A 60 11.92 6.63 -10.32
C ASN A 60 11.43 5.62 -11.36
N GLU A 61 11.24 4.37 -10.98
CA GLU A 61 10.82 3.31 -11.90
C GLU A 61 9.33 3.04 -11.78
N THR A 62 8.61 3.19 -12.89
CA THR A 62 7.18 2.86 -12.97
C THR A 62 6.99 1.73 -13.98
N ARG A 63 6.24 0.69 -13.56
CA ARG A 63 5.94 -0.46 -14.42
C ARG A 63 4.47 -0.83 -14.30
N ASP A 64 3.91 -1.32 -15.40
CA ASP A 64 2.61 -2.00 -15.40
C ASP A 64 2.87 -3.49 -15.17
N LEU A 65 2.58 -3.95 -13.95
CA LEU A 65 2.83 -5.33 -13.55
C LEU A 65 1.67 -6.21 -13.99
N GLN A 66 1.97 -7.25 -14.73
CA GLN A 66 1.02 -8.29 -15.16
C GLN A 66 1.13 -9.51 -14.23
N PRO A 67 0.20 -10.46 -14.30
CA PRO A 67 0.27 -11.66 -13.47
C PRO A 67 1.63 -12.34 -13.53
N GLY A 68 2.23 -12.58 -12.36
CA GLY A 68 3.57 -13.14 -12.22
C GLY A 68 4.69 -12.11 -12.14
N ASP A 69 4.43 -10.85 -12.49
CA ASP A 69 5.41 -9.79 -12.35
C ASP A 69 5.49 -9.31 -10.89
N HIS A 70 6.64 -8.78 -10.53
CA HIS A 70 6.89 -8.30 -9.17
C HIS A 70 7.78 -7.06 -9.16
N MET A 71 7.68 -6.30 -8.07
CA MET A 71 8.65 -5.26 -7.70
C MET A 71 8.90 -5.32 -6.20
N SER A 72 10.13 -5.04 -5.79
CA SER A 72 10.49 -4.90 -4.38
C SER A 72 10.87 -3.46 -4.07
N THR A 73 10.52 -3.05 -2.83
CA THR A 73 10.80 -1.71 -2.32
C THR A 73 11.68 -1.83 -1.09
N PRO A 74 12.94 -1.36 -1.14
CA PRO A 74 13.79 -1.31 0.05
C PRO A 74 13.25 -0.31 1.08
N PRO A 75 13.64 -0.45 2.36
CA PRO A 75 13.30 0.56 3.36
C PRO A 75 13.77 1.95 2.92
N GLY A 76 12.94 2.96 3.18
CA GLY A 76 13.24 4.35 2.86
C GLY A 76 12.96 4.78 1.43
N THR A 77 12.66 3.86 0.53
CA THR A 77 12.34 4.20 -0.87
C THR A 77 10.86 4.51 -1.03
N VAL A 78 10.56 5.63 -1.67
CA VAL A 78 9.18 6.04 -1.96
C VAL A 78 8.57 5.10 -3.00
N HIS A 79 7.37 4.62 -2.73
CA HIS A 79 6.60 3.76 -3.64
C HIS A 79 5.13 4.11 -3.62
N GLY A 80 4.42 3.65 -4.62
CA GLY A 80 2.99 3.84 -4.76
C GLY A 80 2.44 2.98 -5.89
N PHE A 81 1.12 2.89 -5.95
CA PHE A 81 0.45 2.10 -6.97
C PHE A 81 -0.84 2.77 -7.43
N SER A 82 -1.34 2.32 -8.57
CA SER A 82 -2.64 2.72 -9.11
C SER A 82 -3.15 1.65 -10.07
N ASN A 83 -4.44 1.69 -10.35
CA ASN A 83 -5.04 0.85 -11.39
C ASN A 83 -5.77 1.74 -12.41
N PRO A 84 -5.06 2.26 -13.42
CA PRO A 84 -5.68 3.04 -14.51
C PRO A 84 -6.32 2.15 -15.58
N HIS A 85 -6.31 0.84 -15.38
CA HIS A 85 -6.82 -0.13 -16.35
C HIS A 85 -8.30 -0.44 -16.10
N ALA A 86 -8.91 -1.22 -16.97
CA ALA A 86 -10.35 -1.47 -16.98
C ALA A 86 -10.77 -2.70 -16.12
N VAL A 87 -9.80 -3.45 -15.59
CA VAL A 87 -10.05 -4.71 -14.88
C VAL A 87 -9.50 -4.62 -13.47
N MET A 88 -10.18 -5.28 -12.52
CA MET A 88 -9.70 -5.43 -11.13
C MET A 88 -8.26 -5.99 -11.13
N ALA A 89 -7.38 -5.35 -10.36
CA ALA A 89 -6.05 -5.89 -10.09
C ALA A 89 -6.06 -6.57 -8.72
N ARG A 90 -5.43 -7.74 -8.65
CA ARG A 90 -5.25 -8.49 -7.42
C ARG A 90 -3.77 -8.80 -7.26
N ALA A 91 -3.21 -8.46 -6.12
CA ALA A 91 -1.79 -8.63 -5.85
C ALA A 91 -1.55 -9.22 -4.47
N LEU A 92 -0.44 -9.92 -4.34
CA LEU A 92 0.09 -10.35 -3.06
C LEU A 92 1.12 -9.32 -2.59
N VAL A 93 0.99 -8.85 -1.36
CA VAL A 93 1.92 -7.90 -0.76
C VAL A 93 2.56 -8.54 0.45
N ILE A 94 3.89 -8.52 0.48
CA ILE A 94 4.69 -9.10 1.55
C ILE A 94 5.52 -7.99 2.17
N ASN A 95 5.42 -7.86 3.50
CA ASN A 95 6.22 -6.91 4.27
C ASN A 95 7.08 -7.66 5.29
N THR A 96 8.31 -7.23 5.45
CA THR A 96 9.18 -7.74 6.49
C THR A 96 10.00 -6.61 7.11
N PRO A 97 9.89 -6.35 8.44
CA PRO A 97 8.85 -6.91 9.30
C PRO A 97 7.44 -6.48 8.89
N ASP A 98 6.43 -7.22 9.35
CA ASP A 98 5.02 -6.92 9.07
C ASP A 98 4.63 -5.54 9.61
N ILE A 99 3.84 -4.79 8.86
CA ILE A 99 3.21 -3.55 9.32
C ILE A 99 2.09 -3.87 10.31
N GLY A 100 1.37 -4.95 10.08
CA GLY A 100 0.24 -5.39 10.87
C GLY A 100 -1.11 -4.95 10.30
N ALA A 101 -2.09 -5.83 10.42
CA ALA A 101 -3.44 -5.59 9.91
C ALA A 101 -4.11 -4.38 10.57
N GLN A 102 -3.73 -4.08 11.82
CA GLN A 102 -4.32 -2.97 12.57
C GLN A 102 -4.06 -1.62 11.90
N TYR A 103 -2.92 -1.42 11.26
CA TYR A 103 -2.65 -0.21 10.49
C TYR A 103 -3.74 0.03 9.44
N PHE A 104 -4.05 -1.00 8.67
CA PHE A 104 -5.06 -0.88 7.61
C PHE A 104 -6.48 -0.69 8.16
N ARG A 105 -6.78 -1.28 9.32
CA ARG A 105 -8.08 -1.04 10.00
C ARG A 105 -8.20 0.42 10.43
N GLU A 106 -7.15 0.99 11.00
CA GLU A 106 -7.14 2.39 11.44
C GLU A 106 -7.26 3.36 10.26
N VAL A 107 -6.48 3.13 9.20
CA VAL A 107 -6.54 3.95 7.98
C VAL A 107 -7.92 3.80 7.31
N GLY A 108 -8.44 2.59 7.25
CA GLY A 108 -9.77 2.32 6.70
C GLY A 108 -10.86 3.05 7.47
N ALA A 109 -10.78 3.11 8.79
CA ALA A 109 -11.74 3.84 9.63
C ALA A 109 -11.67 5.35 9.40
N ILE A 110 -10.48 5.91 9.22
CA ILE A 110 -10.29 7.35 8.93
C ILE A 110 -10.94 7.71 7.58
N ILE A 111 -10.68 6.92 6.55
CA ILE A 111 -11.25 7.13 5.21
C ILE A 111 -12.75 6.89 5.22
N GLY A 112 -13.21 5.86 5.93
CA GLY A 112 -14.62 5.46 5.99
C GLY A 112 -15.51 6.38 6.83
N ALA A 113 -14.95 7.36 7.55
CA ALA A 113 -15.72 8.30 8.37
C ALA A 113 -16.58 9.28 7.54
N GLY A 114 -16.38 9.31 6.21
CA GLY A 114 -17.09 10.19 5.31
C GLY A 114 -16.42 11.57 5.17
N GLY A 115 -16.66 12.21 4.04
CA GLY A 115 -16.04 13.48 3.71
C GLY A 115 -14.53 13.36 3.42
N PRO A 116 -13.83 14.50 3.31
CA PRO A 116 -12.38 14.49 3.11
C PRO A 116 -11.68 13.80 4.27
N PRO A 117 -10.66 12.96 4.02
CA PRO A 117 -9.91 12.30 5.09
C PRO A 117 -9.27 13.31 6.04
N ASP A 118 -9.31 13.02 7.34
CA ASP A 118 -8.64 13.81 8.36
C ASP A 118 -7.12 13.64 8.23
N ARG A 119 -6.46 14.65 7.70
CA ARG A 119 -5.01 14.62 7.45
C ARG A 119 -4.19 14.49 8.71
N VAL A 120 -4.62 15.11 9.81
CA VAL A 120 -3.90 15.05 11.07
C VAL A 120 -3.92 13.64 11.64
N LYS A 121 -5.09 12.99 11.65
CA LYS A 121 -5.22 11.60 12.08
C LYS A 121 -4.46 10.64 11.17
N MET A 122 -4.52 10.87 9.85
CA MET A 122 -3.81 10.04 8.89
C MET A 122 -2.30 10.10 9.11
N MET A 123 -1.74 11.30 9.26
CA MET A 123 -0.32 11.50 9.51
C MET A 123 0.12 10.85 10.82
N ALA A 124 -0.67 11.02 11.89
CA ALA A 124 -0.37 10.43 13.19
C ALA A 124 -0.37 8.90 13.12
N THR A 125 -1.32 8.32 12.39
CA THR A 125 -1.41 6.87 12.19
C THR A 125 -0.21 6.36 11.40
N MET A 126 0.11 6.98 10.29
CA MET A 126 1.28 6.61 9.48
C MET A 126 2.57 6.64 10.31
N GLN A 127 2.76 7.70 11.09
CA GLN A 127 3.93 7.87 11.93
C GLN A 127 4.10 6.75 12.96
N ARG A 128 2.99 6.32 13.59
CA ARG A 128 3.03 5.23 14.57
C ARG A 128 3.50 3.90 13.99
N TYR A 129 3.29 3.69 12.70
CA TYR A 129 3.67 2.46 12.00
C TYR A 129 4.92 2.62 11.13
N GLY A 130 5.62 3.74 11.26
CA GLY A 130 6.87 3.96 10.53
C GLY A 130 6.71 4.28 9.04
N LEU A 131 5.52 4.73 8.61
CA LEU A 131 5.32 5.19 7.26
C LEU A 131 5.56 6.70 7.16
N VAL A 132 6.24 7.09 6.10
CA VAL A 132 6.59 8.50 5.83
C VAL A 132 5.91 8.91 4.52
N PRO A 133 4.94 9.84 4.56
CA PRO A 133 4.33 10.35 3.33
C PRO A 133 5.40 11.00 2.45
N ALA A 134 5.32 10.79 1.15
CA ALA A 134 6.12 11.56 0.21
C ALA A 134 5.68 13.02 0.29
N GLY A 135 6.64 13.93 0.31
CA GLY A 135 6.35 15.35 0.21
C GLY A 135 5.61 15.66 -1.09
N PRO A 136 4.97 16.85 -1.18
CA PRO A 136 4.38 17.27 -2.44
C PRO A 136 5.45 17.21 -3.55
N PRO A 137 5.08 16.81 -4.78
CA PRO A 137 6.03 16.83 -5.87
C PRO A 137 6.64 18.23 -5.97
N ALA A 138 7.95 18.26 -6.19
CA ALA A 138 8.64 19.53 -6.39
C ALA A 138 7.89 20.27 -7.51
N THR A 139 7.25 21.38 -7.17
CA THR A 139 6.68 22.24 -8.18
C THR A 139 7.83 22.74 -9.03
N ALA A 140 7.85 22.33 -10.29
CA ALA A 140 8.76 22.93 -11.25
C ALA A 140 8.41 24.41 -11.36
N ASN A 141 9.24 25.23 -10.80
CA ASN A 141 9.19 26.67 -11.04
C ASN A 141 10.10 27.00 -12.21
#